data_ddb8fd1e018e447a453f363fbac67799
#
_entry.id   ddb8fd1e018e447a453f363fbac67799
#
_cell.length_a   1.000
_cell.length_b   1.000
_cell.length_c   1.000
_cell.angle_alpha   90.00
_cell.angle_beta   90.00
_cell.angle_gamma   90.00
#
_symmetry.space_group_name_H-M   'P 1'
#
loop_
_entity.id
_entity.type
_entity.pdbx_description
1 polymer ?
#
loop_
_entity_poly.entity_id
_entity_poly.type
_entity_poly.pdbx_seq_one_letter_code
_entity_poly.pdbx_strand_id
1 'polypeptide(L)'
;MPDIKLPDGSIRSYEQAVTIAEVAASIGAGLARAALAGKVGGNLVDTSYLIEQNADLAIITDRDAEGLELIRHSTAHLLAYAVKELFPEAQVTIGPVIENGFYYDFAYKRPFTPEDLVAIEKRMAELAKKDIPVSREVWNRDDAVKFFLDQGEKYKAELIAAIPADRSEEHTS
;
A
#
# COMPACT_ATOMS: atom_id res chain seq x y z
N MET A 1 19.88 -7.68 18.64
CA MET A 1 18.84 -8.48 19.32
C MET A 1 17.76 -7.50 19.76
N PRO A 2 16.70 -7.33 18.97
CA PRO A 2 15.61 -6.42 19.36
C PRO A 2 14.65 -7.09 20.34
N ASP A 3 14.27 -6.33 21.38
CA ASP A 3 13.16 -6.63 22.26
C ASP A 3 11.92 -5.88 21.78
N ILE A 4 10.89 -6.62 21.41
CA ILE A 4 9.64 -6.09 20.89
C ILE A 4 8.58 -6.12 21.99
N LYS A 5 8.13 -4.94 22.42
CA LYS A 5 7.06 -4.80 23.39
C LYS A 5 5.72 -4.71 22.68
N LEU A 6 4.80 -5.60 23.03
CA LEU A 6 3.45 -5.68 22.49
C LEU A 6 2.45 -4.87 23.33
N PRO A 7 1.25 -4.56 22.81
CA PRO A 7 0.24 -3.75 23.50
C PRO A 7 -0.25 -4.34 24.82
N ASP A 8 -0.19 -5.67 24.98
CA ASP A 8 -0.54 -6.37 26.22
C ASP A 8 0.57 -6.30 27.30
N GLY A 9 1.67 -5.61 26.99
CA GLY A 9 2.84 -5.46 27.87
C GLY A 9 3.84 -6.60 27.77
N SER A 10 3.58 -7.66 27.02
CA SER A 10 4.52 -8.75 26.81
C SER A 10 5.71 -8.29 25.97
N ILE A 11 6.87 -8.89 26.22
CA ILE A 11 8.11 -8.62 25.49
C ILE A 11 8.53 -9.89 24.77
N ARG A 12 8.87 -9.76 23.48
CA ARG A 12 9.45 -10.83 22.68
C ARG A 12 10.85 -10.44 22.23
N SER A 13 11.82 -11.26 22.56
CA SER A 13 13.22 -11.07 22.18
C SER A 13 13.56 -11.91 20.95
N TYR A 14 14.28 -11.30 20.01
CA TYR A 14 14.70 -11.96 18.77
C TYR A 14 16.24 -11.88 18.66
N GLU A 15 16.86 -12.93 18.15
CA GLU A 15 18.32 -13.00 18.02
C GLU A 15 18.87 -12.05 16.95
N GLN A 16 18.04 -11.70 15.99
CA GLN A 16 18.38 -10.80 14.88
C GLN A 16 17.20 -9.86 14.56
N ALA A 17 17.42 -8.92 13.67
CA ALA A 17 16.36 -8.06 13.14
C ALA A 17 15.19 -8.91 12.63
N VAL A 18 13.97 -8.43 12.84
CA VAL A 18 12.74 -9.19 12.60
C VAL A 18 11.71 -8.30 11.89
N THR A 19 10.97 -8.87 10.94
CA THR A 19 9.88 -8.17 10.26
C THR A 19 8.59 -8.21 11.07
N ILE A 20 7.68 -7.26 10.78
CA ILE A 20 6.32 -7.27 11.36
C ILE A 20 5.61 -8.61 11.09
N ALA A 21 5.74 -9.12 9.87
CA ALA A 21 5.15 -10.42 9.48
C ALA A 21 5.68 -11.58 10.32
N GLU A 22 7.00 -11.63 10.58
CA GLU A 22 7.63 -12.65 11.42
C GLU A 22 7.20 -12.54 12.88
N VAL A 23 7.07 -11.32 13.41
CA VAL A 23 6.51 -11.11 14.75
C VAL A 23 5.07 -11.62 14.82
N ALA A 24 4.22 -11.25 13.85
CA ALA A 24 2.84 -11.73 13.79
C ALA A 24 2.76 -13.27 13.73
N ALA A 25 3.61 -13.91 12.91
CA ALA A 25 3.69 -15.36 12.79
C ALA A 25 4.15 -16.03 14.09
N SER A 26 5.07 -15.42 14.82
CA SER A 26 5.54 -15.92 16.12
C SER A 26 4.46 -15.88 17.22
N ILE A 27 3.49 -14.98 17.08
CA ILE A 27 2.34 -14.87 17.99
C ILE A 27 1.28 -15.92 17.65
N GLY A 28 0.97 -16.08 16.37
CA GLY A 28 0.03 -17.10 15.92
C GLY A 28 -0.36 -16.99 14.46
N ALA A 29 -0.70 -18.14 13.86
CA ALA A 29 -1.06 -18.23 12.45
C ALA A 29 -2.30 -17.40 12.06
N GLY A 30 -3.23 -17.19 13.00
CA GLY A 30 -4.40 -16.35 12.79
C GLY A 30 -4.01 -14.87 12.63
N LEU A 31 -3.14 -14.38 13.51
CA LEU A 31 -2.64 -13.01 13.45
C LEU A 31 -1.73 -12.79 12.22
N ALA A 32 -0.90 -13.77 11.88
CA ALA A 32 -0.08 -13.72 10.67
C ALA A 32 -0.91 -13.49 9.40
N ARG A 33 -2.07 -14.13 9.30
CA ARG A 33 -2.99 -13.95 8.17
C ARG A 33 -3.78 -12.65 8.20
N ALA A 34 -4.09 -12.16 9.41
CA ALA A 34 -4.87 -10.94 9.61
C ALA A 34 -4.02 -9.67 9.59
N ALA A 35 -2.71 -9.77 9.74
CA ALA A 35 -1.81 -8.62 9.78
C ALA A 35 -1.78 -7.86 8.45
N LEU A 36 -2.12 -6.58 8.50
CA LEU A 36 -2.10 -5.66 7.35
C LEU A 36 -0.90 -4.70 7.40
N ALA A 37 -0.48 -4.34 8.60
CA ALA A 37 0.64 -3.43 8.86
C ALA A 37 1.12 -3.60 10.31
N GLY A 38 2.18 -2.88 10.66
CA GLY A 38 2.62 -2.68 12.03
C GLY A 38 2.65 -1.20 12.40
N LYS A 39 2.53 -0.91 13.69
CA LYS A 39 2.74 0.43 14.25
C LYS A 39 3.94 0.36 15.17
N VAL A 40 5.08 0.87 14.71
CA VAL A 40 6.37 0.84 15.41
C VAL A 40 6.64 2.21 16.00
N GLY A 41 6.72 2.30 17.32
CA GLY A 41 6.91 3.58 18.00
C GLY A 41 5.86 4.64 17.62
N GLY A 42 4.64 4.23 17.30
CA GLY A 42 3.55 5.10 16.85
C GLY A 42 3.50 5.35 15.34
N ASN A 43 4.48 4.92 14.56
CA ASN A 43 4.51 5.07 13.10
C ASN A 43 3.99 3.82 12.39
N LEU A 44 3.09 4.03 11.43
CA LEU A 44 2.54 2.95 10.60
C LEU A 44 3.58 2.51 9.56
N VAL A 45 3.82 1.20 9.48
CA VAL A 45 4.81 0.60 8.58
C VAL A 45 4.28 -0.68 7.96
N ASP A 46 4.85 -1.09 6.83
CA ASP A 46 4.51 -2.34 6.14
C ASP A 46 4.81 -3.58 6.97
N THR A 47 4.17 -4.69 6.63
CA THR A 47 4.45 -6.00 7.24
C THR A 47 5.87 -6.49 6.95
N SER A 48 6.50 -6.01 5.88
CA SER A 48 7.90 -6.29 5.51
C SER A 48 8.92 -5.39 6.23
N TYR A 49 8.46 -4.38 6.98
CA TYR A 49 9.35 -3.49 7.73
C TYR A 49 10.22 -4.27 8.71
N LEU A 50 11.53 -4.02 8.68
CA LEU A 50 12.52 -4.68 9.52
C LEU A 50 12.76 -3.88 10.80
N ILE A 51 12.54 -4.50 11.95
CA ILE A 51 12.81 -3.92 13.26
C ILE A 51 14.22 -4.39 13.69
N GLU A 52 15.14 -3.46 13.76
CA GLU A 52 16.56 -3.73 14.10
C GLU A 52 16.87 -3.43 15.56
N GLN A 53 16.05 -2.62 16.22
CA GLN A 53 16.27 -2.15 17.59
C GLN A 53 15.02 -2.41 18.46
N ASN A 54 15.19 -2.25 19.77
CA ASN A 54 14.06 -2.34 20.70
C ASN A 54 12.95 -1.36 20.32
N ALA A 55 11.73 -1.84 20.25
CA ALA A 55 10.59 -1.03 19.83
C ALA A 55 9.27 -1.51 20.45
N ASP A 56 8.34 -0.56 20.61
CA ASP A 56 6.94 -0.87 20.84
C ASP A 56 6.27 -1.17 19.50
N LEU A 57 5.56 -2.29 19.42
CA LEU A 57 4.88 -2.73 18.20
C LEU A 57 3.43 -3.08 18.47
N ALA A 58 2.52 -2.51 17.68
CA ALA A 58 1.14 -2.98 17.54
C ALA A 58 0.94 -3.55 16.13
N ILE A 59 0.38 -4.76 16.03
CA ILE A 59 0.00 -5.36 14.75
C ILE A 59 -1.38 -4.82 14.35
N ILE A 60 -1.48 -4.24 13.17
CA ILE A 60 -2.70 -3.65 12.62
C ILE A 60 -3.44 -4.70 11.78
N THR A 61 -4.72 -4.87 12.04
CA THR A 61 -5.61 -5.79 11.34
C THR A 61 -6.84 -5.06 10.79
N ASP A 62 -7.71 -5.76 10.07
CA ASP A 62 -8.97 -5.22 9.55
C ASP A 62 -9.95 -4.75 10.64
N ARG A 63 -9.72 -5.10 11.90
CA ARG A 63 -10.51 -4.64 13.05
C ARG A 63 -10.11 -3.27 13.56
N ASP A 64 -8.95 -2.78 13.15
CA ASP A 64 -8.43 -1.46 13.50
C ASP A 64 -8.88 -0.41 12.48
N ALA A 65 -9.07 0.84 12.92
CA ALA A 65 -9.46 1.94 12.03
C ALA A 65 -8.43 2.17 10.94
N GLU A 66 -7.15 2.14 11.28
CA GLU A 66 -6.03 2.24 10.34
C GLU A 66 -6.02 1.07 9.34
N GLY A 67 -6.43 -0.13 9.76
CA GLY A 67 -6.54 -1.29 8.89
C GLY A 67 -7.61 -1.13 7.82
N LEU A 68 -8.76 -0.56 8.16
CA LEU A 68 -9.81 -0.26 7.19
C LEU A 68 -9.36 0.79 6.16
N GLU A 69 -8.64 1.81 6.59
CA GLU A 69 -8.07 2.82 5.70
C GLU A 69 -7.06 2.20 4.73
N LEU A 70 -6.19 1.32 5.22
CA LEU A 70 -5.24 0.57 4.40
C LEU A 70 -5.93 -0.31 3.35
N ILE A 71 -7.01 -1.02 3.72
CA ILE A 71 -7.80 -1.84 2.79
C ILE A 71 -8.41 -0.96 1.69
N ARG A 72 -8.98 0.18 2.04
CA ARG A 72 -9.55 1.14 1.08
C ARG A 72 -8.49 1.66 0.12
N HIS A 73 -7.34 2.07 0.64
CA HIS A 73 -6.22 2.56 -0.15
C HIS A 73 -5.69 1.49 -1.12
N SER A 74 -5.45 0.28 -0.62
CA SER A 74 -5.00 -0.85 -1.45
C SER A 74 -6.03 -1.24 -2.50
N THR A 75 -7.32 -1.16 -2.18
CA THR A 75 -8.40 -1.43 -3.15
C THR A 75 -8.43 -0.36 -4.25
N ALA A 76 -8.16 0.90 -3.92
CA ALA A 76 -8.02 1.96 -4.91
C ALA A 76 -6.85 1.68 -5.88
N HIS A 77 -5.71 1.22 -5.37
CA HIS A 77 -4.58 0.78 -6.21
C HIS A 77 -4.94 -0.40 -7.10
N LEU A 78 -5.65 -1.39 -6.56
CA LEU A 78 -6.12 -2.55 -7.33
C LEU A 78 -7.07 -2.14 -8.45
N LEU A 79 -7.98 -1.18 -8.19
CA LEU A 79 -8.84 -0.58 -9.21
C LEU A 79 -8.02 0.08 -10.33
N ALA A 80 -7.04 0.92 -9.97
CA ALA A 80 -6.19 1.59 -10.94
C ALA A 80 -5.41 0.59 -11.80
N TYR A 81 -4.89 -0.48 -11.19
CA TYR A 81 -4.19 -1.54 -11.89
C TYR A 81 -5.09 -2.26 -12.91
N ALA A 82 -6.31 -2.64 -12.50
CA ALA A 82 -7.29 -3.28 -13.38
C ALA A 82 -7.69 -2.38 -14.55
N VAL A 83 -7.92 -1.09 -14.28
CA VAL A 83 -8.24 -0.10 -15.32
C VAL A 83 -7.11 0.04 -16.32
N LYS A 84 -5.85 0.14 -15.86
CA LYS A 84 -4.69 0.24 -16.75
C LYS A 84 -4.48 -0.98 -17.63
N GLU A 85 -4.77 -2.19 -17.12
CA GLU A 85 -4.69 -3.41 -17.93
C GLU A 85 -5.78 -3.48 -19.01
N LEU A 86 -7.01 -3.10 -18.68
CA LEU A 86 -8.15 -3.16 -19.60
C LEU A 86 -8.20 -1.96 -20.54
N PHE A 87 -7.76 -0.81 -20.07
CA PHE A 87 -7.79 0.47 -20.79
C PHE A 87 -6.42 1.17 -20.72
N PRO A 88 -5.41 0.68 -21.46
CA PRO A 88 -4.03 1.20 -21.35
C PRO A 88 -3.87 2.69 -21.62
N GLU A 89 -4.79 3.28 -22.41
CA GLU A 89 -4.79 4.71 -22.72
C GLU A 89 -5.37 5.59 -21.58
N ALA A 90 -6.05 4.99 -20.61
CA ALA A 90 -6.57 5.73 -19.47
C ALA A 90 -5.40 6.23 -18.61
N GLN A 91 -5.44 7.53 -18.26
CA GLN A 91 -4.45 8.14 -17.39
C GLN A 91 -4.92 8.08 -15.94
N VAL A 92 -4.07 7.58 -15.07
CA VAL A 92 -4.28 7.56 -13.63
C VAL A 92 -4.05 8.97 -13.08
N THR A 93 -5.05 9.51 -12.36
CA THR A 93 -4.93 10.80 -11.71
C THR A 93 -4.81 10.64 -10.19
N ILE A 94 -5.89 10.79 -9.45
CA ILE A 94 -5.90 10.63 -8.00
C ILE A 94 -6.99 9.65 -7.56
N GLY A 95 -6.74 8.94 -6.47
CA GLY A 95 -7.67 8.00 -5.87
C GLY A 95 -7.63 8.05 -4.34
N PRO A 96 -8.14 9.14 -3.70
CA PRO A 96 -8.08 9.28 -2.26
C PRO A 96 -9.06 8.37 -1.55
N VAL A 97 -8.69 7.97 -0.34
CA VAL A 97 -9.61 7.38 0.63
C VAL A 97 -10.49 8.48 1.21
N ILE A 98 -11.77 8.19 1.37
CA ILE A 98 -12.77 9.08 1.97
C ILE A 98 -13.43 8.38 3.16
N GLU A 99 -14.26 9.11 3.93
CA GLU A 99 -14.88 8.63 5.18
C GLU A 99 -15.55 7.25 5.03
N ASN A 100 -16.29 7.03 3.93
CA ASN A 100 -17.07 5.80 3.71
C ASN A 100 -16.62 5.00 2.47
N GLY A 101 -15.36 5.13 2.04
CA GLY A 101 -14.87 4.41 0.88
C GLY A 101 -13.65 5.05 0.25
N PHE A 102 -13.61 5.01 -1.05
CA PHE A 102 -12.63 5.69 -1.90
C PHE A 102 -13.27 6.02 -3.24
N TYR A 103 -12.64 6.90 -4.00
CA TYR A 103 -12.91 7.06 -5.43
C TYR A 103 -11.60 7.13 -6.20
N TYR A 104 -11.67 7.00 -7.51
CA TYR A 104 -10.51 7.13 -8.36
C TYR A 104 -10.88 7.87 -9.64
N ASP A 105 -10.16 8.93 -9.97
CA ASP A 105 -10.33 9.69 -11.18
C ASP A 105 -9.38 9.21 -12.28
N PHE A 106 -9.91 9.02 -13.46
CA PHE A 106 -9.17 8.65 -14.66
C PHE A 106 -9.44 9.66 -15.77
N ALA A 107 -8.38 10.13 -16.41
CA ALA A 107 -8.51 10.85 -17.66
C ALA A 107 -8.54 9.85 -18.82
N TYR A 108 -9.66 9.77 -19.51
CA TYR A 108 -9.87 8.83 -20.61
C TYR A 108 -10.68 9.48 -21.73
N LYS A 109 -10.54 8.97 -22.96
CA LYS A 109 -11.17 9.54 -24.16
C LYS A 109 -12.70 9.50 -24.15
N ARG A 110 -13.32 8.69 -23.34
CA ARG A 110 -14.75 8.54 -23.14
C ARG A 110 -15.09 8.22 -21.68
N PRO A 111 -16.33 8.45 -21.22
CA PRO A 111 -16.79 7.94 -19.94
C PRO A 111 -16.78 6.41 -19.89
N PHE A 112 -16.60 5.84 -18.70
CA PHE A 112 -16.78 4.41 -18.47
C PHE A 112 -18.26 4.07 -18.49
N THR A 113 -18.61 2.95 -19.15
CA THR A 113 -19.96 2.42 -19.21
C THR A 113 -20.21 1.41 -18.08
N PRO A 114 -21.49 1.05 -17.78
CA PRO A 114 -21.77 -0.02 -16.82
C PRO A 114 -21.09 -1.34 -17.17
N GLU A 115 -20.97 -1.68 -18.45
CA GLU A 115 -20.27 -2.88 -18.92
C GLU A 115 -18.77 -2.81 -18.62
N ASP A 116 -18.15 -1.65 -18.78
CA ASP A 116 -16.75 -1.41 -18.40
C ASP A 116 -16.56 -1.65 -16.89
N LEU A 117 -17.48 -1.17 -16.06
CA LEU A 117 -17.42 -1.37 -14.61
C LEU A 117 -17.49 -2.84 -14.22
N VAL A 118 -18.35 -3.63 -14.86
CA VAL A 118 -18.43 -5.08 -14.66
C VAL A 118 -17.11 -5.76 -15.04
N ALA A 119 -16.52 -5.37 -16.17
CA ALA A 119 -15.24 -5.91 -16.62
C ALA A 119 -14.10 -5.56 -15.64
N ILE A 120 -14.08 -4.32 -15.15
CA ILE A 120 -13.09 -3.85 -14.17
C ILE A 120 -13.23 -4.62 -12.85
N GLU A 121 -14.44 -4.76 -12.31
CA GLU A 121 -14.69 -5.51 -11.07
C GLU A 121 -14.25 -6.98 -11.19
N LYS A 122 -14.58 -7.63 -12.30
CA LYS A 122 -14.12 -9.00 -12.59
C LYS A 122 -12.59 -9.07 -12.61
N ARG A 123 -11.93 -8.11 -13.27
CA ARG A 123 -10.47 -8.09 -13.34
C ARG A 123 -9.82 -7.83 -11.99
N MET A 124 -10.39 -6.96 -11.17
CA MET A 124 -9.94 -6.75 -9.79
C MET A 124 -9.99 -8.05 -8.98
N ALA A 125 -11.08 -8.81 -9.07
CA ALA A 125 -11.21 -10.09 -8.38
C ALA A 125 -10.17 -11.13 -8.86
N GLU A 126 -9.87 -11.17 -10.15
CA GLU A 126 -8.83 -12.05 -10.73
C GLU A 126 -7.43 -11.65 -10.24
N LEU A 127 -7.13 -10.34 -10.20
CA LEU A 127 -5.85 -9.81 -9.71
C LEU A 127 -5.66 -10.10 -8.22
N ALA A 128 -6.71 -9.90 -7.41
CA ALA A 128 -6.66 -10.19 -5.97
C ALA A 128 -6.33 -11.67 -5.70
N LYS A 129 -6.83 -12.59 -6.52
CA LYS A 129 -6.52 -14.03 -6.40
C LYS A 129 -5.08 -14.38 -6.74
N LYS A 130 -4.37 -13.54 -7.48
CA LYS A 130 -2.97 -13.78 -7.85
C LYS A 130 -2.01 -13.57 -6.68
N ASP A 131 -2.47 -12.92 -5.60
CA ASP A 131 -1.66 -12.60 -4.42
C ASP A 131 -0.31 -11.97 -4.79
N ILE A 132 -0.36 -10.93 -5.62
CA ILE A 132 0.82 -10.26 -6.16
C ILE A 132 1.58 -9.60 -5.00
N PRO A 133 2.87 -9.92 -4.80
CA PRO A 133 3.66 -9.29 -3.75
C PRO A 133 3.84 -7.79 -4.03
N VAL A 134 3.65 -6.98 -3.00
CA VAL A 134 3.89 -5.54 -3.05
C VAL A 134 5.22 -5.25 -2.35
N SER A 135 6.12 -4.58 -3.05
CA SER A 135 7.39 -4.11 -2.51
C SER A 135 7.40 -2.58 -2.37
N ARG A 136 8.11 -2.10 -1.38
CA ARG A 136 8.32 -0.68 -1.16
C ARG A 136 9.69 -0.26 -1.66
N GLU A 137 9.74 0.78 -2.48
CA GLU A 137 10.97 1.39 -2.96
C GLU A 137 10.97 2.89 -2.68
N VAL A 138 12.13 3.44 -2.35
CA VAL A 138 12.32 4.88 -2.18
C VAL A 138 13.15 5.38 -3.35
N TRP A 139 12.57 6.30 -4.12
CA TRP A 139 13.18 6.83 -5.33
C TRP A 139 13.52 8.31 -5.17
N ASN A 140 14.57 8.74 -5.88
CA ASN A 140 14.80 10.15 -6.09
C ASN A 140 13.63 10.75 -6.91
N ARG A 141 13.16 11.95 -6.54
CA ARG A 141 12.03 12.61 -7.20
C ARG A 141 12.20 12.69 -8.71
N ASP A 142 13.36 13.14 -9.19
CA ASP A 142 13.59 13.38 -10.61
C ASP A 142 13.66 12.07 -11.40
N ASP A 143 14.18 11.00 -10.80
CA ASP A 143 14.19 9.66 -11.39
C ASP A 143 12.77 9.09 -11.47
N ALA A 144 11.95 9.29 -10.42
CA ALA A 144 10.55 8.89 -10.41
C ALA A 144 9.73 9.64 -11.46
N VAL A 145 9.92 10.96 -11.61
CA VAL A 145 9.27 11.77 -12.66
C VAL A 145 9.59 11.19 -14.04
N LYS A 146 10.87 10.94 -14.31
CA LYS A 146 11.32 10.38 -15.58
C LYS A 146 10.69 9.01 -15.86
N PHE A 147 10.71 8.13 -14.85
CA PHE A 147 10.11 6.79 -14.95
C PHE A 147 8.63 6.86 -15.37
N PHE A 148 7.84 7.70 -14.71
CA PHE A 148 6.41 7.81 -15.02
C PHE A 148 6.14 8.51 -16.35
N LEU A 149 6.97 9.47 -16.78
CA LEU A 149 6.90 10.03 -18.12
C LEU A 149 7.18 8.99 -19.20
N ASP A 150 8.19 8.15 -19.00
CA ASP A 150 8.54 7.05 -19.92
C ASP A 150 7.41 5.99 -19.99
N GLN A 151 6.64 5.82 -18.91
CA GLN A 151 5.44 4.98 -18.87
C GLN A 151 4.19 5.65 -19.49
N GLY A 152 4.29 6.93 -19.90
CA GLY A 152 3.16 7.69 -20.43
C GLY A 152 2.20 8.24 -19.38
N GLU A 153 2.53 8.12 -18.09
CA GLU A 153 1.71 8.56 -16.95
C GLU A 153 1.98 10.04 -16.61
N LYS A 154 1.47 10.95 -17.44
CA LYS A 154 1.75 12.40 -17.37
C LYS A 154 1.29 13.02 -16.05
N TYR A 155 0.06 12.74 -15.62
CA TYR A 155 -0.50 13.31 -14.39
C TYR A 155 0.25 12.83 -13.14
N LYS A 156 0.67 11.58 -13.13
CA LYS A 156 1.48 11.03 -12.04
C LYS A 156 2.84 11.70 -11.96
N ALA A 157 3.48 11.92 -13.11
CA ALA A 157 4.73 12.64 -13.20
C ALA A 157 4.60 14.11 -12.74
N GLU A 158 3.52 14.80 -13.11
CA GLU A 158 3.22 16.16 -12.65
C GLU A 158 3.03 16.25 -11.14
N LEU A 159 2.29 15.32 -10.55
CA LEU A 159 2.10 15.24 -9.10
C LEU A 159 3.43 15.04 -8.35
N ILE A 160 4.28 14.15 -8.85
CA ILE A 160 5.60 13.90 -8.27
C ILE A 160 6.52 15.11 -8.42
N ALA A 161 6.51 15.78 -9.58
CA ALA A 161 7.30 16.98 -9.81
C ALA A 161 6.91 18.15 -8.89
N ALA A 162 5.65 18.20 -8.45
CA ALA A 162 5.15 19.23 -7.53
C ALA A 162 5.59 19.00 -6.08
N ILE A 163 6.16 17.85 -5.74
CA ILE A 163 6.66 17.53 -4.41
C ILE A 163 7.93 18.36 -4.13
N PRO A 164 8.04 19.06 -2.97
CA PRO A 164 9.23 19.79 -2.60
C PRO A 164 10.47 18.88 -2.55
N ALA A 165 11.62 19.38 -2.99
CA ALA A 165 12.87 18.62 -3.11
C ALA A 165 13.44 18.13 -1.76
N ASP A 166 13.00 18.70 -0.65
CA ASP A 166 13.38 18.37 0.73
C ASP A 166 12.54 17.27 1.37
N ARG A 167 11.49 16.80 0.67
CA ARG A 167 10.66 15.66 1.10
C ARG A 167 11.01 14.43 0.27
N SER A 168 11.53 13.40 0.95
CA SER A 168 11.56 12.05 0.39
C SER A 168 10.14 11.48 0.44
N GLU A 169 9.51 11.21 -0.70
CA GLU A 169 8.22 10.56 -0.74
C GLU A 169 8.33 9.09 -1.09
N GLU A 170 7.54 8.32 -0.36
CA GLU A 170 7.38 6.90 -0.54
C GLU A 170 6.38 6.66 -1.67
N HIS A 171 6.82 6.01 -2.75
CA HIS A 171 5.92 5.51 -3.78
C HIS A 171 5.79 4.00 -3.64
N THR A 172 4.59 3.54 -3.30
CA THR A 172 4.19 2.14 -3.45
C THR A 172 3.77 1.89 -4.89
N SER A 173 4.46 1.04 -5.57
CA SER A 173 4.06 0.51 -6.88
C SER A 173 3.45 -0.87 -6.76
#